data_e4b0e11e6f01daaf20ae17ed78029365
#
_entry.id   e4b0e11e6f01daaf20ae17ed78029365
#
_cell.length_a   1.000
_cell.length_b   1.000
_cell.length_c   1.000
_cell.angle_alpha   90.00
_cell.angle_beta   90.00
_cell.angle_gamma   90.00
#
_symmetry.space_group_name_H-M   'P 1'
#
loop_
_entity.id
_entity.type
_entity.pdbx_description
1 polymer ?
#
loop_
_entity_poly.entity_id
_entity_poly.type
_entity_poly.pdbx_seq_one_letter_code
_entity_poly.pdbx_strand_id
1 'polypeptide(L)'
;MKQFLLGLLLTLIMSTATAHPQDNLTPEGLMHYYVQVLNDENLPALQDVYHFPHLKLVAGKLTVIDDPKIPVIDIDGLKKSGWKYSTIKNVKVLSQGDNAALIELNFSRFDAQGKELLNQTTFYNLTKNKGYWQILSIHSMGSLAGVKTK
;
A
#
# COMPACT_ATOMS: atom_id res chain seq x y z
N MET A 1 -11.73 -64.65 -25.60
CA MET A 1 -12.26 -63.28 -25.46
C MET A 1 -11.48 -62.59 -24.34
N LYS A 2 -10.56 -61.70 -24.70
CA LYS A 2 -9.76 -60.91 -23.75
C LYS A 2 -10.38 -59.51 -23.66
N GLN A 3 -10.97 -59.17 -22.50
CA GLN A 3 -11.47 -57.82 -22.24
C GLN A 3 -10.31 -56.94 -21.81
N PHE A 4 -10.04 -55.88 -22.58
CA PHE A 4 -9.13 -54.80 -22.21
C PHE A 4 -9.91 -53.78 -21.36
N LEU A 5 -9.58 -53.70 -20.07
CA LEU A 5 -10.03 -52.59 -19.20
C LEU A 5 -9.15 -51.40 -19.47
N LEU A 6 -9.70 -50.39 -20.12
CA LEU A 6 -9.04 -49.09 -20.33
C LEU A 6 -9.28 -48.24 -19.07
N GLY A 7 -8.31 -48.18 -18.16
CA GLY A 7 -8.35 -47.30 -16.97
C GLY A 7 -8.13 -45.86 -17.37
N LEU A 8 -9.17 -45.03 -17.28
CA LEU A 8 -9.10 -43.58 -17.48
C LEU A 8 -8.50 -42.94 -16.23
N LEU A 9 -7.22 -42.57 -16.29
CA LEU A 9 -6.52 -41.88 -15.23
C LEU A 9 -6.90 -40.38 -15.30
N LEU A 10 -7.85 -39.94 -14.44
CA LEU A 10 -8.25 -38.53 -14.33
C LEU A 10 -7.20 -37.80 -13.47
N THR A 11 -6.25 -37.12 -14.11
CA THR A 11 -5.29 -36.25 -13.42
C THR A 11 -6.00 -35.00 -12.98
N LEU A 12 -6.27 -34.87 -11.67
CA LEU A 12 -6.79 -33.66 -11.02
C LEU A 12 -5.67 -32.61 -10.98
N ILE A 13 -5.69 -31.66 -11.89
CA ILE A 13 -4.79 -30.48 -11.84
C ILE A 13 -5.30 -29.59 -10.72
N MET A 14 -4.72 -29.70 -9.52
CA MET A 14 -4.94 -28.72 -8.46
C MET A 14 -4.24 -27.42 -8.86
N SER A 15 -5.02 -26.45 -9.33
CA SER A 15 -4.56 -25.07 -9.51
C SER A 15 -4.33 -24.48 -8.11
N THR A 16 -3.07 -24.36 -7.69
CA THR A 16 -2.72 -23.61 -6.47
C THR A 16 -2.88 -22.14 -6.78
N ALA A 17 -4.02 -21.56 -6.38
CA ALA A 17 -4.15 -20.11 -6.38
C ALA A 17 -3.10 -19.53 -5.42
N THR A 18 -2.16 -18.76 -5.95
CA THR A 18 -1.20 -18.01 -5.11
C THR A 18 -1.97 -16.93 -4.37
N ALA A 19 -1.93 -16.98 -3.03
CA ALA A 19 -2.56 -15.96 -2.18
C ALA A 19 -1.97 -14.58 -2.48
N HIS A 20 -2.83 -13.56 -2.54
CA HIS A 20 -2.39 -12.18 -2.71
C HIS A 20 -1.64 -11.73 -1.43
N PRO A 21 -0.54 -10.97 -1.51
CA PRO A 21 0.23 -10.55 -0.34
C PRO A 21 -0.58 -9.81 0.73
N GLN A 22 -1.70 -9.20 0.35
CA GLN A 22 -2.57 -8.43 1.24
C GLN A 22 -3.79 -9.20 1.75
N ASP A 23 -4.02 -10.45 1.36
CA ASP A 23 -5.26 -11.20 1.63
C ASP A 23 -5.62 -11.32 3.12
N ASN A 24 -4.61 -11.42 3.99
CA ASN A 24 -4.82 -11.63 5.42
C ASN A 24 -4.35 -10.44 6.28
N LEU A 25 -4.06 -9.29 5.68
CA LEU A 25 -3.64 -8.13 6.45
C LEU A 25 -4.83 -7.48 7.16
N THR A 26 -4.58 -7.04 8.39
CA THR A 26 -5.45 -6.09 9.09
C THR A 26 -5.20 -4.67 8.55
N PRO A 27 -6.06 -3.68 8.83
CA PRO A 27 -5.79 -2.28 8.50
C PRO A 27 -4.42 -1.78 8.99
N GLU A 28 -4.04 -2.13 10.22
CA GLU A 28 -2.71 -1.82 10.77
C GLU A 28 -1.60 -2.57 10.01
N GLY A 29 -1.79 -3.87 9.74
CA GLY A 29 -0.86 -4.70 8.97
C GLY A 29 -0.61 -4.13 7.56
N LEU A 30 -1.63 -3.57 6.91
CA LEU A 30 -1.46 -2.88 5.63
C LEU A 30 -0.51 -1.68 5.75
N MET A 31 -0.58 -0.90 6.84
CA MET A 31 0.33 0.25 7.03
C MET A 31 1.78 -0.19 7.17
N HIS A 32 2.04 -1.30 7.89
CA HIS A 32 3.38 -1.88 7.98
C HIS A 32 3.86 -2.40 6.62
N TYR A 33 3.03 -3.13 5.90
CA TYR A 33 3.33 -3.60 4.54
C TYR A 33 3.61 -2.44 3.58
N TYR A 34 2.78 -1.38 3.62
CA TYR A 34 2.97 -0.17 2.82
C TYR A 34 4.35 0.46 3.03
N VAL A 35 4.77 0.65 4.29
CA VAL A 35 6.09 1.25 4.59
C VAL A 35 7.22 0.30 4.21
N GLN A 36 7.03 -1.01 4.34
CA GLN A 36 8.01 -2.01 3.90
C GLN A 36 8.22 -1.94 2.38
N VAL A 37 7.15 -2.05 1.56
CA VAL A 37 7.28 -2.03 0.09
C VAL A 37 7.78 -0.68 -0.43
N LEU A 38 7.50 0.43 0.30
CA LEU A 38 8.08 1.73 0.02
C LEU A 38 9.60 1.72 0.24
N ASN A 39 10.06 1.20 1.38
CA ASN A 39 11.49 1.11 1.71
C ASN A 39 12.26 0.18 0.77
N ASP A 40 11.61 -0.89 0.31
CA ASP A 40 12.15 -1.85 -0.65
C ASP A 40 12.15 -1.31 -2.09
N GLU A 41 11.57 -0.12 -2.30
CA GLU A 41 11.36 0.48 -3.62
C GLU A 41 10.64 -0.49 -4.59
N ASN A 42 9.79 -1.37 -4.06
CA ASN A 42 9.00 -2.32 -4.84
C ASN A 42 7.80 -1.62 -5.48
N LEU A 43 8.02 -0.95 -6.62
CA LEU A 43 7.02 -0.11 -7.28
C LEU A 43 5.72 -0.85 -7.64
N PRO A 44 5.75 -2.11 -8.17
CA PRO A 44 4.51 -2.84 -8.43
C PRO A 44 3.70 -3.11 -7.17
N ALA A 45 4.34 -3.59 -6.08
CA ALA A 45 3.67 -3.84 -4.81
C ALA A 45 3.19 -2.54 -4.16
N LEU A 46 3.98 -1.46 -4.26
CA LEU A 46 3.61 -0.14 -3.76
C LEU A 46 2.38 0.42 -4.49
N GLN A 47 2.27 0.23 -5.80
CA GLN A 47 1.11 0.68 -6.58
C GLN A 47 -0.15 -0.12 -6.23
N ASP A 48 0.00 -1.42 -5.93
CA ASP A 48 -1.12 -2.31 -5.61
C ASP A 48 -1.71 -2.09 -4.20
N VAL A 49 -0.97 -1.44 -3.28
CA VAL A 49 -1.57 -1.05 -1.98
C VAL A 49 -2.61 0.06 -2.11
N TYR A 50 -2.68 0.75 -3.26
CA TYR A 50 -3.63 1.82 -3.48
C TYR A 50 -4.89 1.36 -4.19
N HIS A 51 -6.03 1.87 -3.72
CA HIS A 51 -7.31 1.80 -4.43
C HIS A 51 -7.41 2.96 -5.43
N PHE A 52 -7.98 2.72 -6.61
CA PHE A 52 -8.23 3.75 -7.61
C PHE A 52 -9.74 3.91 -7.89
N PRO A 53 -10.25 5.14 -8.03
CA PRO A 53 -9.52 6.41 -7.96
C PRO A 53 -8.90 6.62 -6.56
N HIS A 54 -7.66 7.13 -6.50
CA HIS A 54 -6.96 7.45 -5.26
C HIS A 54 -7.02 8.94 -4.97
N LEU A 55 -7.30 9.32 -3.73
CA LEU A 55 -7.45 10.72 -3.30
C LEU A 55 -6.28 11.14 -2.43
N LYS A 56 -5.71 12.31 -2.69
CA LYS A 56 -4.66 12.93 -1.88
C LYS A 56 -5.10 14.31 -1.46
N LEU A 57 -5.28 14.53 -0.16
CA LEU A 57 -5.45 15.86 0.42
C LEU A 57 -4.19 16.20 1.21
N VAL A 58 -3.31 16.99 0.63
CA VAL A 58 -2.01 17.33 1.21
C VAL A 58 -1.86 18.84 1.27
N ALA A 59 -1.62 19.37 2.46
CA ALA A 59 -1.48 20.82 2.72
C ALA A 59 -2.67 21.62 2.12
N GLY A 60 -3.89 21.12 2.26
CA GLY A 60 -5.12 21.75 1.76
C GLY A 60 -5.39 21.56 0.26
N LYS A 61 -4.49 20.92 -0.49
CA LYS A 61 -4.68 20.65 -1.92
C LYS A 61 -5.19 19.25 -2.16
N LEU A 62 -6.35 19.15 -2.84
CA LEU A 62 -6.91 17.87 -3.30
C LEU A 62 -6.34 17.51 -4.67
N THR A 63 -5.89 16.26 -4.78
CA THR A 63 -5.50 15.62 -6.05
C THR A 63 -6.23 14.30 -6.16
N VAL A 64 -6.78 14.00 -7.34
CA VAL A 64 -7.39 12.71 -7.68
C VAL A 64 -6.49 12.02 -8.70
N ILE A 65 -6.18 10.75 -8.45
CA ILE A 65 -5.41 9.89 -9.36
C ILE A 65 -6.33 8.72 -9.71
N ASP A 66 -6.87 8.72 -10.89
CA ASP A 66 -7.84 7.73 -11.39
C ASP A 66 -7.20 6.68 -12.30
N ASP A 67 -6.08 6.99 -12.94
CA ASP A 67 -5.31 6.02 -13.74
C ASP A 67 -4.31 5.26 -12.83
N PRO A 68 -4.46 3.92 -12.66
CA PRO A 68 -3.54 3.11 -11.86
C PRO A 68 -2.12 3.03 -12.45
N LYS A 69 -1.87 3.54 -13.65
CA LYS A 69 -0.52 3.64 -14.22
C LYS A 69 0.25 4.86 -13.73
N ILE A 70 -0.45 5.84 -13.14
CA ILE A 70 0.18 7.03 -12.56
C ILE A 70 0.66 6.70 -11.14
N PRO A 71 1.97 6.80 -10.83
CA PRO A 71 2.47 6.54 -9.49
C PRO A 71 1.85 7.49 -8.45
N VAL A 72 1.34 6.92 -7.36
CA VAL A 72 0.79 7.70 -6.23
C VAL A 72 1.93 8.41 -5.48
N ILE A 73 3.11 7.78 -5.39
CA ILE A 73 4.33 8.32 -4.79
C ILE A 73 5.38 8.57 -5.87
N ASP A 74 5.92 9.78 -5.89
CA ASP A 74 7.10 10.13 -6.69
C ASP A 74 8.38 9.69 -5.94
N ILE A 75 8.81 8.45 -6.16
CA ILE A 75 10.01 7.87 -5.53
C ILE A 75 11.27 8.65 -5.91
N ASP A 76 11.39 9.08 -7.15
CA ASP A 76 12.56 9.84 -7.61
C ASP A 76 12.63 11.21 -6.92
N GLY A 77 11.48 11.88 -6.79
CA GLY A 77 11.37 13.13 -6.03
C GLY A 77 11.67 12.93 -4.55
N LEU A 78 11.23 11.81 -3.98
CA LEU A 78 11.52 11.44 -2.59
C LEU A 78 13.03 11.22 -2.39
N LYS A 79 13.70 10.48 -3.27
CA LYS A 79 15.17 10.28 -3.24
C LYS A 79 15.94 11.57 -3.45
N LYS A 80 15.49 12.46 -4.32
CA LYS A 80 16.09 13.80 -4.50
C LYS A 80 15.99 14.67 -3.26
N SER A 81 15.02 14.43 -2.37
CA SER A 81 14.92 15.11 -1.06
C SER A 81 15.90 14.56 -0.01
N GLY A 82 16.71 13.55 -0.36
CA GLY A 82 17.66 12.89 0.54
C GLY A 82 17.09 11.64 1.24
N TRP A 83 15.82 11.29 0.98
CA TRP A 83 15.21 10.13 1.62
C TRP A 83 15.93 8.82 1.27
N LYS A 84 16.11 7.97 2.27
CA LYS A 84 16.62 6.62 2.13
C LYS A 84 15.67 5.57 2.65
N TYR A 85 15.03 5.81 3.81
CA TYR A 85 14.05 4.90 4.39
C TYR A 85 13.07 5.64 5.30
N SER A 86 11.97 4.96 5.61
CA SER A 86 10.94 5.43 6.54
C SER A 86 10.77 4.43 7.68
N THR A 87 10.37 4.92 8.86
CA THR A 87 9.99 4.08 9.99
C THR A 87 8.64 4.49 10.51
N ILE A 88 7.86 3.53 10.94
CA ILE A 88 6.62 3.77 11.67
C ILE A 88 6.97 4.05 13.13
N LYS A 89 6.46 5.17 13.65
CA LYS A 89 6.52 5.49 15.08
C LYS A 89 5.27 4.98 15.79
N ASN A 90 4.12 5.13 15.17
CA ASN A 90 2.85 4.65 15.72
C ASN A 90 1.81 4.46 14.61
N VAL A 91 0.99 3.43 14.75
CA VAL A 91 -0.23 3.20 13.96
C VAL A 91 -1.41 3.17 14.91
N LYS A 92 -2.46 3.92 14.62
CA LYS A 92 -3.68 3.91 15.40
C LYS A 92 -4.89 3.74 14.48
N VAL A 93 -5.66 2.67 14.71
CA VAL A 93 -6.95 2.48 14.07
C VAL A 93 -7.97 3.39 14.79
N LEU A 94 -8.41 4.45 14.13
CA LEU A 94 -9.36 5.42 14.70
C LEU A 94 -10.79 4.92 14.60
N SER A 95 -11.10 4.23 13.50
CA SER A 95 -12.39 3.61 13.25
C SER A 95 -12.25 2.47 12.26
N GLN A 96 -13.02 1.40 12.42
CA GLN A 96 -13.03 0.26 11.52
C GLN A 96 -14.42 -0.37 11.46
N GLY A 97 -14.88 -0.63 10.23
CA GLY A 97 -15.99 -1.49 9.88
C GLY A 97 -15.51 -2.65 9.00
N ASP A 98 -16.46 -3.36 8.40
CA ASP A 98 -16.16 -4.56 7.59
C ASP A 98 -15.34 -4.23 6.34
N ASN A 99 -15.62 -3.09 5.69
CA ASN A 99 -15.04 -2.71 4.39
C ASN A 99 -14.39 -1.32 4.39
N ALA A 100 -14.32 -0.62 5.51
CA ALA A 100 -13.71 0.69 5.62
C ALA A 100 -12.98 0.85 6.95
N ALA A 101 -11.84 1.54 6.94
CA ALA A 101 -11.11 1.90 8.15
C ALA A 101 -10.47 3.28 8.02
N LEU A 102 -10.37 3.99 9.15
CA LEU A 102 -9.64 5.25 9.27
C LEU A 102 -8.43 5.01 10.17
N ILE A 103 -7.25 5.34 9.63
CA ILE A 103 -5.97 5.12 10.29
C ILE A 103 -5.26 6.45 10.50
N GLU A 104 -4.67 6.61 11.68
CA GLU A 104 -3.65 7.60 11.97
C GLU A 104 -2.29 6.91 11.96
N LEU A 105 -1.38 7.36 11.08
CA LEU A 105 -0.01 6.88 10.98
C LEU A 105 0.95 8.01 11.34
N ASN A 106 1.73 7.84 12.42
CA ASN A 106 2.89 8.66 12.68
C ASN A 106 4.14 7.94 12.18
N PHE A 107 4.91 8.61 11.31
CA PHE A 107 6.11 8.05 10.70
C PHE A 107 7.22 9.08 10.61
N SER A 108 8.46 8.58 10.49
CA SER A 108 9.63 9.39 10.20
C SER A 108 10.31 8.95 8.92
N ARG A 109 10.94 9.90 8.24
CA ARG A 109 11.80 9.69 7.07
C ARG A 109 13.24 10.03 7.41
N PHE A 110 14.16 9.24 6.89
CA PHE A 110 15.58 9.36 7.20
C PHE A 110 16.42 9.38 5.91
N ASP A 111 17.57 10.07 5.99
CA ASP A 111 18.61 9.98 4.99
C ASP A 111 19.51 8.73 5.18
N ALA A 112 20.53 8.57 4.31
CA ALA A 112 21.48 7.47 4.37
C ALA A 112 22.36 7.48 5.61
N GLN A 113 22.50 8.60 6.30
CA GLN A 113 23.28 8.77 7.53
C GLN A 113 22.42 8.57 8.78
N GLY A 114 21.12 8.27 8.62
CA GLY A 114 20.19 8.11 9.73
C GLY A 114 19.71 9.42 10.35
N LYS A 115 19.90 10.56 9.65
CA LYS A 115 19.35 11.83 10.07
C LYS A 115 17.86 11.88 9.72
N GLU A 116 17.03 12.25 10.70
CA GLU A 116 15.61 12.44 10.48
C GLU A 116 15.36 13.68 9.60
N LEU A 117 14.71 13.47 8.47
CA LEU A 117 14.33 14.51 7.50
C LEU A 117 12.91 15.02 7.74
N LEU A 118 12.05 14.16 8.27
CA LEU A 118 10.63 14.43 8.49
C LEU A 118 10.11 13.53 9.60
N ASN A 119 9.31 14.08 10.50
CA ASN A 119 8.39 13.35 11.36
C ASN A 119 6.99 13.92 11.15
N GLN A 120 6.03 13.07 10.86
CA GLN A 120 4.69 13.53 10.52
C GLN A 120 3.60 12.53 10.85
N THR A 121 2.43 13.04 11.22
CA THR A 121 1.18 12.28 11.31
C THR A 121 0.36 12.50 10.05
N THR A 122 -0.11 11.41 9.48
CA THR A 122 -0.93 11.38 8.27
C THR A 122 -2.13 10.46 8.50
N PHE A 123 -3.28 10.81 7.96
CA PHE A 123 -4.50 10.02 8.04
C PHE A 123 -4.74 9.28 6.72
N TYR A 124 -5.19 8.04 6.84
CA TYR A 124 -5.46 7.17 5.70
C TYR A 124 -6.88 6.62 5.81
N ASN A 125 -7.67 6.76 4.75
CA ASN A 125 -8.88 5.97 4.61
C ASN A 125 -8.55 4.71 3.82
N LEU A 126 -8.88 3.56 4.40
CA LEU A 126 -8.73 2.26 3.77
C LEU A 126 -10.09 1.75 3.31
N THR A 127 -10.07 0.97 2.24
CA THR A 127 -11.25 0.25 1.76
C THR A 127 -10.91 -1.20 1.45
N LYS A 128 -11.90 -2.09 1.55
CA LYS A 128 -11.78 -3.51 1.23
C LYS A 128 -12.60 -3.80 -0.01
N ASN A 129 -12.01 -3.67 -1.17
CA ASN A 129 -12.74 -3.79 -2.44
C ASN A 129 -12.57 -5.15 -3.11
N LYS A 130 -11.36 -5.69 -3.14
CA LYS A 130 -11.03 -6.98 -3.79
C LYS A 130 -10.88 -8.14 -2.80
N GLY A 131 -11.50 -8.03 -1.61
CA GLY A 131 -11.33 -8.99 -0.54
C GLY A 131 -10.16 -8.67 0.40
N TYR A 132 -9.29 -7.72 0.06
CA TYR A 132 -8.18 -7.24 0.88
C TYR A 132 -8.20 -5.71 1.02
N TRP A 133 -7.49 -5.20 2.04
CA TRP A 133 -7.41 -3.78 2.33
C TRP A 133 -6.52 -3.03 1.35
N GLN A 134 -6.97 -1.85 0.90
CA GLN A 134 -6.22 -0.92 0.06
C GLN A 134 -6.38 0.51 0.58
N ILE A 135 -5.42 1.37 0.28
CA ILE A 135 -5.44 2.78 0.66
C ILE A 135 -6.28 3.57 -0.37
N LEU A 136 -7.46 4.02 0.05
CA LEU A 136 -8.36 4.84 -0.78
C LEU A 136 -7.91 6.30 -0.81
N SER A 137 -7.50 6.84 0.35
CA SER A 137 -7.07 8.23 0.42
C SER A 137 -5.99 8.47 1.46
N ILE A 138 -5.22 9.54 1.21
CA ILE A 138 -4.21 10.08 2.11
C ILE A 138 -4.60 11.52 2.47
N HIS A 139 -4.58 11.85 3.76
CA HIS A 139 -4.83 13.19 4.27
C HIS A 139 -3.69 13.63 5.19
N SER A 140 -2.94 14.65 4.76
CA SER A 140 -1.82 15.23 5.49
C SER A 140 -1.98 16.73 5.61
N MET A 141 -1.84 17.25 6.83
CA MET A 141 -1.93 18.70 7.10
C MET A 141 -0.69 19.45 6.59
N GLY A 142 0.47 18.80 6.63
CA GLY A 142 1.74 19.34 6.16
C GLY A 142 2.12 18.86 4.77
N SER A 143 3.12 19.49 4.17
CA SER A 143 3.74 19.02 2.95
C SER A 143 4.45 17.68 3.20
N LEU A 144 4.20 16.69 2.36
CA LEU A 144 4.97 15.43 2.33
C LEU A 144 6.18 15.64 1.42
N ALA A 145 7.40 15.48 1.93
CA ALA A 145 8.59 15.49 1.09
C ALA A 145 8.44 14.45 -0.05
N GLY A 146 8.76 14.83 -1.29
CA GLY A 146 8.54 14.00 -2.47
C GLY A 146 7.16 14.12 -3.11
N VAL A 147 6.21 14.85 -2.52
CA VAL A 147 4.93 15.19 -3.16
C VAL A 147 5.06 16.55 -3.84
N LYS A 148 5.12 16.56 -5.18
CA LYS A 148 5.04 17.81 -5.94
C LYS A 148 3.64 18.42 -5.74
N THR A 149 3.55 19.48 -4.98
CA THR A 149 2.41 20.42 -5.05
C THR A 149 2.72 21.40 -6.18
N LYS A 150 2.27 21.10 -7.40
CA LYS A 150 2.19 22.12 -8.46
C LYS A 150 0.96 22.95 -8.30
#